data_11b1ad327ab2ad548bb7e6e9c2283da4
#
_entry.id   11b1ad327ab2ad548bb7e6e9c2283da4
#
_cell.length_a   1.000
_cell.length_b   1.000
_cell.length_c   1.000
_cell.angle_alpha   90.00
_cell.angle_beta   90.00
_cell.angle_gamma   90.00
#
_symmetry.space_group_name_H-M   'P 1'
#
loop_
_entity.id
_entity.type
_entity.pdbx_description
1 polymer ?
#
loop_
_entity_poly.entity_id
_entity_poly.type
_entity_poly.pdbx_seq_one_letter_code
_entity_poly.pdbx_strand_id
1 'polypeptide(L)'
;MTFGQELYLFALAIPVLGIITTIVFRKRIVSLSSRSKVKRVKATFAGVSLIKSGLNQPSKWLFLIGLVFVIIALARPQWGEIHKEVFKRSREVIIAMDLSKSMLAEDIKPNRLERAKLVVESLLDNLQGESVGLIVFAGTAFLQSPMSPDYQILRGFLRDLNPNFIPQGGTNYGAMLETTLDSFRQSDSEADRFLIVISDGESLNQDWTDYVDELNEQNVQAVCLGFGTRDGGLIPAEEGGYHKDQVGAVVLTKLESATLQSLADKTGGVFREANVWVDLASLIEETVKRGKTGETGTTSQSVHIERYQIFLAPGLLLILISLYREFPFTPKPRVVRTRTPLTQ
;
A
#
# COMPACT_ATOMS: atom_id res chain seq x y z
N MET A 1 8.30 19.78 -19.07
CA MET A 1 8.42 18.48 -19.73
C MET A 1 9.61 17.79 -19.11
N THR A 2 9.39 16.75 -18.35
CA THR A 2 10.42 15.96 -17.67
C THR A 2 10.43 14.55 -18.26
N PHE A 3 11.56 13.84 -18.15
CA PHE A 3 11.66 12.46 -18.61
C PHE A 3 11.74 11.54 -17.38
N GLY A 4 10.94 10.50 -17.34
CA GLY A 4 10.94 9.56 -16.23
C GLY A 4 12.19 8.68 -16.16
N GLN A 5 12.88 8.51 -17.30
CA GLN A 5 14.13 7.76 -17.41
C GLN A 5 15.09 8.39 -18.41
N GLU A 6 15.86 9.36 -17.98
CA GLU A 6 16.78 10.15 -18.82
C GLU A 6 17.92 9.30 -19.43
N LEU A 7 18.29 8.21 -18.77
CA LEU A 7 19.34 7.29 -19.24
C LEU A 7 19.08 6.74 -20.65
N TYR A 8 17.80 6.53 -21.02
CA TYR A 8 17.48 6.03 -22.37
C TYR A 8 17.69 7.07 -23.47
N LEU A 9 17.81 8.35 -23.16
CA LEU A 9 18.15 9.37 -24.16
C LEU A 9 19.57 9.17 -24.71
N PHE A 10 20.49 8.59 -23.95
CA PHE A 10 21.80 8.22 -24.47
C PHE A 10 21.75 7.18 -25.59
N ALA A 11 20.69 6.37 -25.66
CA ALA A 11 20.48 5.44 -26.77
C ALA A 11 20.23 6.14 -28.11
N LEU A 12 19.90 7.45 -28.13
CA LEU A 12 19.81 8.26 -29.35
C LEU A 12 21.19 8.37 -30.06
N ALA A 13 22.28 8.11 -29.35
CA ALA A 13 23.61 8.02 -29.97
C ALA A 13 23.69 6.90 -31.01
N ILE A 14 22.93 5.81 -30.86
CA ILE A 14 22.94 4.65 -31.78
C ILE A 14 22.47 5.04 -33.19
N PRO A 15 21.26 5.60 -33.42
CA PRO A 15 20.81 6.02 -34.73
C PRO A 15 21.69 7.16 -35.30
N VAL A 16 22.18 8.08 -34.46
CA VAL A 16 23.08 9.17 -34.88
C VAL A 16 24.40 8.59 -35.39
N LEU A 17 25.00 7.63 -34.65
CA LEU A 17 26.23 6.94 -35.09
C LEU A 17 26.01 6.17 -36.38
N GLY A 18 24.84 5.51 -36.52
CA GLY A 18 24.42 4.86 -37.75
C GLY A 18 24.32 5.82 -38.95
N ILE A 19 23.80 7.03 -38.75
CA ILE A 19 23.73 8.05 -39.80
C ILE A 19 25.14 8.54 -40.17
N ILE A 20 25.98 8.82 -39.19
CA ILE A 20 27.36 9.30 -39.42
C ILE A 20 28.18 8.26 -40.18
N THR A 21 28.14 7.01 -39.75
CA THR A 21 28.87 5.92 -40.43
C THR A 21 28.43 5.78 -41.87
N THR A 22 27.12 5.85 -42.14
CA THR A 22 26.61 5.75 -43.50
C THR A 22 27.03 6.95 -44.39
N ILE A 23 27.06 8.15 -43.86
CA ILE A 23 27.52 9.35 -44.60
C ILE A 23 29.03 9.28 -44.88
N VAL A 24 29.81 8.89 -43.89
CA VAL A 24 31.29 8.77 -44.02
C VAL A 24 31.66 7.67 -45.00
N PHE A 25 31.05 6.49 -44.90
CA PHE A 25 31.31 5.40 -45.86
C PHE A 25 30.86 5.76 -47.27
N ARG A 26 29.76 6.47 -47.44
CA ARG A 26 29.29 6.94 -48.74
C ARG A 26 30.29 7.89 -49.39
N LYS A 27 30.84 8.85 -48.64
CA LYS A 27 31.89 9.78 -49.12
C LYS A 27 33.18 8.98 -49.49
N ARG A 28 33.60 8.00 -48.71
CA ARG A 28 34.77 7.20 -48.97
C ARG A 28 34.64 6.30 -50.22
N ILE A 29 33.47 5.64 -50.41
CA ILE A 29 33.21 4.80 -51.58
C ILE A 29 33.14 5.67 -52.86
N VAL A 30 32.54 6.84 -52.84
CA VAL A 30 32.47 7.74 -53.98
C VAL A 30 33.86 8.26 -54.35
N SER A 31 34.73 8.58 -53.36
CA SER A 31 36.12 9.00 -53.63
C SER A 31 37.00 7.92 -54.20
N LEU A 32 36.82 6.65 -53.81
CA LEU A 32 37.53 5.50 -54.36
C LEU A 32 37.04 5.09 -55.77
N SER A 33 35.72 5.24 -56.04
CA SER A 33 35.11 4.98 -57.34
C SER A 33 35.49 6.01 -58.41
N SER A 34 35.90 7.23 -58.03
CA SER A 34 36.35 8.27 -58.95
C SER A 34 37.76 8.05 -59.48
N ARG A 35 38.58 7.20 -58.80
CA ARG A 35 39.96 6.95 -59.20
C ARG A 35 40.21 5.68 -60.00
N SER A 36 39.23 4.84 -60.16
CA SER A 36 39.39 3.57 -60.95
C SER A 36 38.37 3.51 -62.09
N LYS A 37 38.82 3.81 -63.33
CA LYS A 37 38.16 3.31 -64.56
C LYS A 37 38.37 1.78 -64.62
N VAL A 38 37.84 1.04 -63.67
CA VAL A 38 37.86 -0.44 -63.70
C VAL A 38 36.63 -0.92 -64.38
N LYS A 39 36.81 -1.58 -65.53
CA LYS A 39 35.78 -2.38 -66.20
C LYS A 39 35.01 -3.25 -65.18
N ARG A 40 33.69 -3.19 -65.23
CA ARG A 40 32.81 -4.09 -64.47
C ARG A 40 33.10 -5.52 -64.77
N VAL A 41 33.90 -6.18 -63.98
CA VAL A 41 33.95 -7.64 -63.94
C VAL A 41 32.75 -8.10 -63.13
N LYS A 42 31.83 -8.74 -63.80
CA LYS A 42 30.71 -9.45 -63.15
C LYS A 42 31.29 -10.69 -62.47
N ALA A 43 31.73 -10.57 -61.25
CA ALA A 43 32.04 -11.72 -60.43
C ALA A 43 30.71 -12.30 -59.91
N THR A 44 30.23 -13.30 -60.60
CA THR A 44 29.11 -14.15 -60.18
C THR A 44 29.64 -15.15 -59.17
N PHE A 45 29.74 -14.80 -57.93
CA PHE A 45 29.88 -15.78 -56.86
C PHE A 45 28.51 -16.14 -56.33
N ALA A 46 28.33 -17.42 -56.16
CA ALA A 46 27.08 -18.06 -55.80
C ALA A 46 26.34 -17.38 -54.63
N GLY A 47 25.12 -16.95 -54.87
CA GLY A 47 24.07 -16.96 -53.88
C GLY A 47 23.95 -15.83 -52.88
N VAL A 48 24.84 -14.85 -52.81
CA VAL A 48 24.69 -13.70 -51.87
C VAL A 48 24.88 -12.39 -52.65
N SER A 49 23.77 -11.82 -53.12
CA SER A 49 23.78 -10.43 -53.58
C SER A 49 23.77 -9.51 -52.37
N LEU A 50 24.83 -9.59 -51.56
CA LEU A 50 25.12 -8.55 -50.61
C LEU A 50 25.62 -7.34 -51.41
N ILE A 51 25.01 -6.19 -51.13
CA ILE A 51 25.46 -4.87 -51.56
C ILE A 51 24.93 -4.41 -52.91
N LYS A 52 23.63 -4.20 -52.98
CA LYS A 52 23.10 -3.15 -53.82
C LYS A 52 21.92 -2.45 -53.12
N SER A 53 22.16 -1.97 -51.94
CA SER A 53 21.25 -1.02 -51.32
C SER A 53 22.06 0.11 -50.70
N GLY A 54 22.49 1.03 -51.58
CA GLY A 54 22.90 2.34 -51.12
C GLY A 54 21.78 2.96 -50.27
N LEU A 55 22.13 3.77 -49.28
CA LEU A 55 21.23 4.48 -48.37
C LEU A 55 20.18 5.38 -49.04
N ASN A 56 19.95 5.23 -50.30
CA ASN A 56 18.96 5.98 -51.05
C ASN A 56 17.58 5.28 -51.11
N GLN A 57 17.39 4.22 -50.30
CA GLN A 57 16.07 3.62 -50.17
C GLN A 57 15.30 4.32 -49.07
N PRO A 58 14.14 4.92 -49.35
CA PRO A 58 13.34 5.65 -48.39
C PRO A 58 12.91 4.78 -47.17
N SER A 59 12.97 3.45 -47.32
CA SER A 59 12.67 2.52 -46.24
C SER A 59 13.64 2.62 -45.06
N LYS A 60 14.94 2.83 -45.30
CA LYS A 60 15.95 2.90 -44.24
C LYS A 60 15.83 4.16 -43.39
N TRP A 61 15.45 5.26 -44.02
CA TRP A 61 15.17 6.50 -43.30
C TRP A 61 13.92 6.38 -42.42
N LEU A 62 12.88 5.71 -42.92
CA LEU A 62 11.68 5.43 -42.14
C LEU A 62 12.00 4.57 -40.91
N PHE A 63 12.87 3.56 -41.06
CA PHE A 63 13.32 2.75 -39.95
C PHE A 63 14.06 3.54 -38.88
N LEU A 64 15.03 4.39 -39.30
CA LEU A 64 15.80 5.21 -38.37
C LEU A 64 14.93 6.23 -37.63
N ILE A 65 14.00 6.86 -38.32
CA ILE A 65 13.05 7.79 -37.71
C ILE A 65 12.16 7.05 -36.72
N GLY A 66 11.63 5.87 -37.09
CA GLY A 66 10.83 5.04 -36.21
C GLY A 66 11.61 4.62 -34.96
N LEU A 67 12.90 4.29 -35.09
CA LEU A 67 13.77 3.94 -33.98
C LEU A 67 13.97 5.13 -33.01
N VAL A 68 14.15 6.35 -33.56
CA VAL A 68 14.22 7.57 -32.72
C VAL A 68 12.94 7.76 -31.93
N PHE A 69 11.77 7.60 -32.53
CA PHE A 69 10.49 7.70 -31.83
C PHE A 69 10.34 6.66 -30.72
N VAL A 70 10.78 5.42 -30.95
CA VAL A 70 10.76 4.36 -29.93
C VAL A 70 11.71 4.67 -28.76
N ILE A 71 12.90 5.20 -29.05
CA ILE A 71 13.86 5.61 -28.00
C ILE A 71 13.30 6.77 -27.16
N ILE A 72 12.64 7.75 -27.79
CA ILE A 72 11.97 8.84 -27.06
C ILE A 72 10.83 8.28 -26.22
N ALA A 73 10.07 7.32 -26.69
CA ALA A 73 9.02 6.66 -25.92
C ALA A 73 9.57 5.92 -24.69
N LEU A 74 10.73 5.23 -24.82
CA LEU A 74 11.41 4.55 -23.72
C LEU A 74 11.90 5.53 -22.64
N ALA A 75 12.24 6.76 -23.00
CA ALA A 75 12.60 7.80 -22.05
C ALA A 75 11.40 8.29 -21.21
N ARG A 76 10.18 7.79 -21.46
CA ARG A 76 8.93 8.10 -20.74
C ARG A 76 8.72 9.61 -20.58
N PRO A 77 8.44 10.35 -21.68
CA PRO A 77 8.15 11.76 -21.60
C PRO A 77 6.91 12.02 -20.75
N GLN A 78 7.05 12.89 -19.76
CA GLN A 78 6.04 13.22 -18.77
C GLN A 78 5.66 14.69 -18.93
N TRP A 79 4.36 14.96 -19.12
CA TRP A 79 3.79 16.30 -19.07
C TRP A 79 2.33 16.27 -18.65
N GLY A 80 1.92 17.29 -17.92
CA GLY A 80 0.65 17.37 -17.22
C GLY A 80 0.76 16.77 -15.83
N GLU A 81 0.08 17.38 -14.88
CA GLU A 81 -0.01 16.94 -13.48
C GLU A 81 -1.44 16.52 -13.23
N ILE A 82 -1.60 15.31 -12.70
CA ILE A 82 -2.84 14.90 -12.06
C ILE A 82 -2.59 15.01 -10.57
N HIS A 83 -3.33 15.88 -9.91
CA HIS A 83 -3.42 15.87 -8.47
C HIS A 83 -4.23 14.62 -8.08
N LYS A 84 -3.56 13.51 -7.82
CA LYS A 84 -4.19 12.42 -7.11
C LYS A 84 -4.25 12.83 -5.65
N GLU A 85 -5.44 13.06 -5.18
CA GLU A 85 -5.71 13.09 -3.77
C GLU A 85 -5.40 11.69 -3.23
N VAL A 86 -4.17 11.49 -2.83
CA VAL A 86 -3.80 10.28 -2.11
C VAL A 86 -4.18 10.58 -0.67
N PHE A 87 -5.35 10.11 -0.28
CA PHE A 87 -5.74 10.02 1.12
C PHE A 87 -4.81 9.01 1.81
N LYS A 88 -3.58 9.41 2.03
CA LYS A 88 -2.64 8.67 2.87
C LYS A 88 -2.54 9.38 4.19
N ARG A 89 -3.65 9.54 4.92
CA ARG A 89 -3.54 9.66 6.34
C ARG A 89 -3.25 8.25 6.85
N SER A 90 -2.02 8.01 7.21
CA SER A 90 -1.69 6.87 8.06
C SER A 90 -2.57 7.01 9.29
N ARG A 91 -3.29 5.99 9.67
CA ARG A 91 -4.01 5.94 10.94
C ARG A 91 -3.19 5.12 11.91
N GLU A 92 -3.10 5.62 13.11
CA GLU A 92 -2.49 4.92 14.24
C GLU A 92 -3.60 4.53 15.20
N VAL A 93 -3.74 3.25 15.45
CA VAL A 93 -4.80 2.69 16.27
C VAL A 93 -4.16 1.93 17.43
N ILE A 94 -4.45 2.34 18.64
CA ILE A 94 -4.11 1.57 19.84
C ILE A 94 -5.37 0.89 20.36
N ILE A 95 -5.32 -0.42 20.52
CA ILE A 95 -6.39 -1.21 21.12
C ILE A 95 -6.00 -1.46 22.57
N ALA A 96 -6.80 -0.95 23.50
CA ALA A 96 -6.66 -1.20 24.94
C ALA A 96 -7.69 -2.23 25.37
N MET A 97 -7.20 -3.43 25.70
CA MET A 97 -8.02 -4.59 26.12
C MET A 97 -7.99 -4.76 27.63
N ASP A 98 -9.15 -4.69 28.25
CA ASP A 98 -9.32 -4.96 29.66
C ASP A 98 -9.18 -6.47 29.93
N LEU A 99 -8.26 -6.83 30.79
CA LEU A 99 -8.02 -8.21 31.25
C LEU A 99 -8.43 -8.40 32.72
N SER A 100 -9.25 -7.53 33.28
CA SER A 100 -9.81 -7.73 34.61
C SER A 100 -10.65 -9.00 34.69
N LYS A 101 -10.80 -9.57 35.87
CA LYS A 101 -11.56 -10.81 36.06
C LYS A 101 -13.03 -10.66 35.71
N SER A 102 -13.59 -9.47 35.78
CA SER A 102 -14.97 -9.16 35.38
C SER A 102 -15.22 -9.46 33.89
N MET A 103 -14.16 -9.38 33.04
CA MET A 103 -14.26 -9.74 31.62
C MET A 103 -14.44 -11.24 31.37
N LEU A 104 -14.32 -12.10 32.38
CA LEU A 104 -14.69 -13.52 32.31
C LEU A 104 -16.19 -13.77 32.49
N ALA A 105 -16.98 -12.76 32.85
CA ALA A 105 -18.43 -12.93 33.04
C ALA A 105 -19.10 -13.42 31.75
N GLU A 106 -20.11 -14.32 31.93
CA GLU A 106 -20.78 -15.01 30.85
C GLU A 106 -22.18 -14.47 30.52
N ASP A 107 -22.45 -13.23 30.86
CA ASP A 107 -23.65 -12.52 30.47
C ASP A 107 -23.69 -12.23 28.95
N ILE A 108 -22.51 -12.20 28.30
CA ILE A 108 -22.34 -12.23 26.87
C ILE A 108 -21.57 -13.49 26.48
N LYS A 109 -22.08 -14.27 25.52
CA LYS A 109 -21.47 -15.55 25.14
C LYS A 109 -20.32 -15.39 24.11
N PRO A 110 -19.22 -16.18 24.25
CA PRO A 110 -18.97 -17.18 25.31
C PRO A 110 -18.68 -16.55 26.68
N ASN A 111 -17.92 -15.47 26.75
CA ASN A 111 -17.73 -14.51 27.83
C ASN A 111 -17.37 -13.15 27.23
N ARG A 112 -17.30 -12.09 28.04
CA ARG A 112 -16.99 -10.72 27.57
C ARG A 112 -15.65 -10.64 26.85
N LEU A 113 -14.57 -11.24 27.42
CA LEU A 113 -13.23 -11.23 26.86
C LEU A 113 -13.16 -11.95 25.50
N GLU A 114 -13.68 -13.16 25.40
CA GLU A 114 -13.67 -13.90 24.13
C GLU A 114 -14.50 -13.19 23.06
N ARG A 115 -15.60 -12.58 23.46
CA ARG A 115 -16.39 -11.74 22.53
C ARG A 115 -15.61 -10.52 22.06
N ALA A 116 -14.89 -9.86 22.95
CA ALA A 116 -14.02 -8.73 22.63
C ALA A 116 -12.92 -9.10 21.63
N LYS A 117 -12.25 -10.25 21.83
CA LYS A 117 -11.26 -10.78 20.90
C LYS A 117 -11.82 -10.94 19.48
N LEU A 118 -13.03 -11.51 19.34
CA LEU A 118 -13.69 -11.66 18.03
C LEU A 118 -13.99 -10.31 17.35
N VAL A 119 -14.36 -9.30 18.13
CA VAL A 119 -14.61 -7.96 17.59
C VAL A 119 -13.29 -7.32 17.09
N VAL A 120 -12.19 -7.50 17.83
CA VAL A 120 -10.86 -7.04 17.40
C VAL A 120 -10.37 -7.79 16.17
N GLU A 121 -10.55 -9.12 16.10
CA GLU A 121 -10.19 -9.89 14.90
C GLU A 121 -10.93 -9.38 13.67
N SER A 122 -12.22 -9.09 13.79
CA SER A 122 -13.02 -8.51 12.70
C SER A 122 -12.53 -7.13 12.29
N LEU A 123 -12.08 -6.30 13.25
CA LEU A 123 -11.45 -5.02 12.92
C LEU A 123 -10.21 -5.22 12.07
N LEU A 124 -9.29 -6.10 12.52
CA LEU A 124 -8.03 -6.37 11.82
C LEU A 124 -8.21 -6.93 10.40
N ASP A 125 -9.34 -7.61 10.13
CA ASP A 125 -9.69 -8.09 8.79
C ASP A 125 -10.10 -6.96 7.84
N ASN A 126 -10.60 -5.85 8.38
CA ASN A 126 -11.11 -4.72 7.61
C ASN A 126 -10.10 -3.57 7.47
N LEU A 127 -9.02 -3.59 8.24
CA LEU A 127 -7.96 -2.58 8.15
C LEU A 127 -7.04 -2.79 6.95
N GLN A 128 -6.58 -1.70 6.32
CA GLN A 128 -5.75 -1.73 5.12
C GLN A 128 -4.52 -0.82 5.26
N GLY A 129 -3.56 -1.26 6.09
CA GLY A 129 -2.26 -0.59 6.20
C GLY A 129 -2.16 0.46 7.30
N GLU A 130 -3.13 0.52 8.20
CA GLU A 130 -3.04 1.26 9.45
C GLU A 130 -1.99 0.63 10.38
N SER A 131 -1.33 1.43 11.23
CA SER A 131 -0.47 0.90 12.28
C SER A 131 -1.30 0.61 13.53
N VAL A 132 -1.30 -0.66 13.99
CA VAL A 132 -2.10 -1.08 15.15
C VAL A 132 -1.19 -1.56 16.26
N GLY A 133 -1.40 -1.04 17.48
CA GLY A 133 -0.78 -1.48 18.71
C GLY A 133 -1.79 -2.12 19.67
N LEU A 134 -1.31 -2.93 20.59
CA LEU A 134 -2.13 -3.58 21.61
C LEU A 134 -1.61 -3.28 23.02
N ILE A 135 -2.44 -2.65 23.83
CA ILE A 135 -2.26 -2.46 25.25
C ILE A 135 -3.20 -3.41 25.98
N VAL A 136 -2.71 -4.05 27.02
CA VAL A 136 -3.52 -4.83 27.94
C VAL A 136 -3.49 -4.18 29.31
N PHE A 137 -4.63 -4.12 29.97
CA PHE A 137 -4.73 -3.46 31.26
C PHE A 137 -5.69 -4.17 32.22
N ALA A 138 -5.42 -3.99 33.51
CA ALA A 138 -6.26 -4.35 34.63
C ALA A 138 -5.90 -3.39 35.79
N GLY A 139 -5.37 -3.84 36.91
CA GLY A 139 -4.81 -2.95 37.96
C GLY A 139 -3.57 -2.14 37.51
N THR A 140 -2.87 -2.60 36.47
CA THR A 140 -1.76 -1.95 35.76
C THR A 140 -1.97 -2.07 34.26
N ALA A 141 -1.15 -1.38 33.45
CA ALA A 141 -1.22 -1.44 31.99
C ALA A 141 0.15 -1.73 31.37
N PHE A 142 0.15 -2.44 30.24
CA PHE A 142 1.35 -2.82 29.49
C PHE A 142 1.13 -2.73 27.99
N LEU A 143 2.14 -2.23 27.26
CA LEU A 143 2.18 -2.34 25.82
C LEU A 143 2.55 -3.77 25.41
N GLN A 144 1.56 -4.57 25.02
CA GLN A 144 1.73 -5.97 24.63
C GLN A 144 2.27 -6.12 23.22
N SER A 145 1.84 -5.25 22.29
CA SER A 145 2.35 -5.19 20.93
C SER A 145 2.56 -3.73 20.53
N PRO A 146 3.75 -3.34 20.07
CA PRO A 146 3.99 -2.01 19.55
C PRO A 146 3.17 -1.79 18.26
N MET A 147 2.98 -0.52 17.89
CA MET A 147 2.28 -0.16 16.66
C MET A 147 3.00 -0.74 15.43
N SER A 148 2.29 -1.53 14.64
CA SER A 148 2.81 -2.19 13.44
C SER A 148 1.72 -2.34 12.38
N PRO A 149 2.04 -2.26 11.08
CA PRO A 149 1.14 -2.64 10.01
C PRO A 149 1.04 -4.17 9.83
N ASP A 150 1.85 -4.97 10.55
CA ASP A 150 1.81 -6.43 10.52
C ASP A 150 0.88 -6.97 11.62
N TYR A 151 -0.36 -7.24 11.24
CA TYR A 151 -1.39 -7.73 12.16
C TYR A 151 -1.22 -9.18 12.59
N GLN A 152 -0.33 -9.97 11.97
CA GLN A 152 -0.14 -11.38 12.34
C GLN A 152 0.43 -11.52 13.75
N ILE A 153 1.34 -10.63 14.12
CA ILE A 153 1.93 -10.59 15.46
C ILE A 153 0.85 -10.27 16.49
N LEU A 154 0.03 -9.25 16.21
CA LEU A 154 -1.07 -8.85 17.11
C LEU A 154 -2.12 -9.96 17.27
N ARG A 155 -2.48 -10.66 16.19
CA ARG A 155 -3.37 -11.84 16.23
C ARG A 155 -2.81 -12.96 17.09
N GLY A 156 -1.49 -13.17 17.07
CA GLY A 156 -0.83 -14.13 17.93
C GLY A 156 -1.06 -13.80 19.41
N PHE A 157 -0.75 -12.56 19.81
CA PHE A 157 -0.98 -12.12 21.18
C PHE A 157 -2.45 -12.15 21.58
N LEU A 158 -3.35 -11.72 20.71
CA LEU A 158 -4.78 -11.64 20.99
C LEU A 158 -5.38 -12.99 21.40
N ARG A 159 -4.94 -14.08 20.77
CA ARG A 159 -5.44 -15.44 21.08
C ARG A 159 -5.07 -15.89 22.48
N ASP A 160 -3.86 -15.54 22.93
CA ASP A 160 -3.31 -16.01 24.20
C ASP A 160 -3.73 -15.13 25.39
N LEU A 161 -4.37 -13.97 25.15
CA LEU A 161 -4.81 -13.08 26.22
C LEU A 161 -5.73 -13.78 27.22
N ASN A 162 -5.41 -13.65 28.48
CA ASN A 162 -6.23 -14.09 29.59
C ASN A 162 -5.99 -13.21 30.84
N PRO A 163 -6.89 -13.17 31.81
CA PRO A 163 -6.75 -12.33 33.00
C PRO A 163 -5.51 -12.62 33.85
N ASN A 164 -4.91 -13.80 33.75
CA ASN A 164 -3.70 -14.13 34.51
C ASN A 164 -2.42 -13.48 33.98
N PHE A 165 -2.49 -12.81 32.82
CA PHE A 165 -1.37 -12.02 32.28
C PHE A 165 -1.02 -10.85 33.20
N ILE A 166 -2.00 -10.28 33.90
CA ILE A 166 -1.80 -9.14 34.80
C ILE A 166 -2.08 -9.60 36.24
N PRO A 167 -1.05 -9.75 37.08
CA PRO A 167 -1.22 -10.24 38.46
C PRO A 167 -2.06 -9.32 39.34
N GLN A 168 -2.00 -8.00 39.06
CA GLN A 168 -2.72 -6.99 39.82
C GLN A 168 -4.16 -6.88 39.32
N GLY A 169 -5.11 -7.28 40.18
CA GLY A 169 -6.54 -7.17 39.88
C GLY A 169 -7.06 -5.73 39.91
N GLY A 170 -8.29 -5.53 39.48
CA GLY A 170 -8.94 -4.23 39.37
C GLY A 170 -8.86 -3.68 37.95
N THR A 171 -9.30 -2.43 37.76
CA THR A 171 -9.28 -1.73 36.45
C THR A 171 -8.77 -0.31 36.65
N ASN A 172 -7.62 0.01 36.07
CA ASN A 172 -6.93 1.29 36.19
C ASN A 172 -6.85 1.98 34.82
N TYR A 173 -7.79 2.88 34.54
CA TYR A 173 -7.83 3.65 33.31
C TYR A 173 -6.70 4.68 33.22
N GLY A 174 -6.23 5.25 34.33
CA GLY A 174 -5.11 6.18 34.37
C GLY A 174 -3.83 5.53 33.80
N ALA A 175 -3.47 4.34 34.33
CA ALA A 175 -2.33 3.58 33.82
C ALA A 175 -2.46 3.19 32.33
N MET A 176 -3.65 2.86 31.87
CA MET A 176 -3.94 2.56 30.47
C MET A 176 -3.73 3.79 29.59
N LEU A 177 -4.23 4.97 30.01
CA LEU A 177 -4.07 6.20 29.24
C LEU A 177 -2.63 6.69 29.22
N GLU A 178 -1.91 6.60 30.35
CA GLU A 178 -0.48 6.91 30.42
C GLU A 178 0.32 6.05 29.42
N THR A 179 0.11 4.72 29.43
CA THR A 179 0.76 3.80 28.49
C THR A 179 0.40 4.11 27.04
N THR A 180 -0.84 4.53 26.79
CA THR A 180 -1.32 4.94 25.46
C THR A 180 -0.61 6.19 24.96
N LEU A 181 -0.53 7.22 25.79
CA LEU A 181 0.15 8.47 25.48
C LEU A 181 1.64 8.25 25.20
N ASP A 182 2.30 7.45 26.04
CA ASP A 182 3.70 7.10 25.85
C ASP A 182 3.94 6.35 24.53
N SER A 183 3.00 5.48 24.16
CA SER A 183 3.08 4.75 22.88
C SER A 183 2.93 5.69 21.67
N PHE A 184 2.04 6.67 21.74
CA PHE A 184 1.87 7.67 20.67
C PHE A 184 3.01 8.69 20.63
N ARG A 185 3.62 9.03 21.77
CA ARG A 185 4.80 9.90 21.80
C ARG A 185 6.02 9.29 21.11
N GLN A 186 6.14 7.96 21.12
CA GLN A 186 7.22 7.25 20.43
C GLN A 186 7.05 7.22 18.92
N SER A 187 5.90 7.61 18.39
CA SER A 187 5.63 7.71 16.96
C SER A 187 5.77 9.17 16.50
N ASP A 188 6.73 9.43 15.61
CA ASP A 188 6.92 10.74 14.95
C ASP A 188 5.93 11.00 13.80
N SER A 189 4.78 10.34 13.81
CA SER A 189 3.80 10.37 12.72
C SER A 189 2.77 11.48 12.92
N GLU A 190 2.42 12.20 11.85
CA GLU A 190 1.27 13.13 11.79
C GLU A 190 -0.06 12.40 11.48
N ALA A 191 -0.16 11.13 11.84
CA ALA A 191 -1.31 10.29 11.60
C ALA A 191 -2.53 10.70 12.45
N ASP A 192 -3.72 10.35 11.99
CA ASP A 192 -4.92 10.40 12.83
C ASP A 192 -4.82 9.30 13.90
N ARG A 193 -4.96 9.65 15.18
CA ARG A 193 -4.74 8.75 16.33
C ARG A 193 -6.06 8.31 16.94
N PHE A 194 -6.22 7.00 17.05
CA PHE A 194 -7.42 6.39 17.66
C PHE A 194 -7.01 5.48 18.82
N LEU A 195 -7.73 5.64 19.93
CA LEU A 195 -7.68 4.72 21.06
C LEU A 195 -8.99 3.94 21.12
N ILE A 196 -8.92 2.63 20.95
CA ILE A 196 -10.07 1.74 21.10
C ILE A 196 -10.01 1.12 22.50
N VAL A 197 -10.92 1.53 23.39
CA VAL A 197 -11.02 0.99 24.73
C VAL A 197 -12.09 -0.09 24.79
N ILE A 198 -11.70 -1.27 25.22
CA ILE A 198 -12.57 -2.45 25.34
C ILE A 198 -12.59 -2.87 26.80
N SER A 199 -13.72 -2.63 27.48
CA SER A 199 -13.87 -2.88 28.91
C SER A 199 -15.36 -3.00 29.28
N ASP A 200 -15.64 -3.44 30.49
CA ASP A 200 -16.98 -3.37 31.09
C ASP A 200 -17.27 -2.03 31.81
N GLY A 201 -16.28 -1.16 31.86
CA GLY A 201 -16.44 0.19 32.44
C GLY A 201 -16.29 0.26 33.95
N GLU A 202 -16.19 -0.85 34.67
CA GLU A 202 -15.94 -0.84 36.10
C GLU A 202 -14.59 -0.19 36.40
N SER A 203 -14.54 0.84 37.20
CA SER A 203 -13.33 1.53 37.61
C SER A 203 -13.32 1.79 39.09
N LEU A 204 -12.19 1.53 39.69
CA LEU A 204 -11.99 1.82 41.13
C LEU A 204 -11.60 3.28 41.38
N ASN A 205 -11.03 3.97 40.38
CA ASN A 205 -10.47 5.33 40.50
C ASN A 205 -10.93 6.23 39.36
N GLN A 206 -10.98 7.52 39.59
CA GLN A 206 -11.30 8.55 38.57
C GLN A 206 -10.06 9.30 38.08
N ASP A 207 -8.87 8.81 38.35
CA ASP A 207 -7.58 9.46 38.04
C ASP A 207 -7.34 9.60 36.51
N TRP A 208 -8.16 8.94 35.70
CA TRP A 208 -8.09 9.01 34.24
C TRP A 208 -8.43 10.39 33.67
N THR A 209 -9.14 11.23 34.41
CA THR A 209 -9.55 12.58 33.94
C THR A 209 -8.37 13.50 33.69
N ASP A 210 -7.25 13.30 34.42
CA ASP A 210 -6.05 14.13 34.33
C ASP A 210 -5.33 13.94 32.97
N TYR A 211 -5.55 12.82 32.31
CA TYR A 211 -4.94 12.50 31.01
C TYR A 211 -5.76 12.97 29.80
N VAL A 212 -7.01 13.44 30.01
CA VAL A 212 -7.91 13.81 28.90
C VAL A 212 -7.39 15.01 28.12
N ASP A 213 -6.85 16.00 28.81
CA ASP A 213 -6.33 17.21 28.18
C ASP A 213 -5.15 16.87 27.27
N GLU A 214 -4.26 15.97 27.72
CA GLU A 214 -3.14 15.52 26.94
C GLU A 214 -3.55 14.65 25.72
N LEU A 215 -4.58 13.80 25.86
CA LEU A 215 -5.16 13.07 24.73
C LEU A 215 -5.67 14.03 23.66
N ASN A 216 -6.33 15.12 24.08
CA ASN A 216 -6.83 16.15 23.16
C ASN A 216 -5.70 16.93 22.49
N GLU A 217 -4.61 17.25 23.22
CA GLU A 217 -3.43 17.90 22.66
C GLU A 217 -2.75 17.04 21.59
N GLN A 218 -2.73 15.73 21.78
CA GLN A 218 -2.19 14.77 20.82
C GLN A 218 -3.21 14.36 19.73
N ASN A 219 -4.40 14.96 19.71
CA ASN A 219 -5.51 14.63 18.80
C ASN A 219 -5.93 13.16 18.83
N VAL A 220 -5.90 12.52 19.99
CA VAL A 220 -6.32 11.12 20.16
C VAL A 220 -7.83 11.07 20.38
N GLN A 221 -8.54 10.34 19.54
CA GLN A 221 -9.98 10.11 19.65
C GLN A 221 -10.25 8.73 20.24
N ALA A 222 -11.00 8.67 21.34
CA ALA A 222 -11.30 7.40 22.02
C ALA A 222 -12.62 6.78 21.51
N VAL A 223 -12.53 5.59 20.93
CA VAL A 223 -13.68 4.75 20.61
C VAL A 223 -13.85 3.73 21.72
N CYS A 224 -14.86 3.91 22.54
CA CYS A 224 -15.08 3.08 23.72
C CYS A 224 -16.17 2.03 23.45
N LEU A 225 -15.84 0.76 23.71
CA LEU A 225 -16.74 -0.38 23.60
C LEU A 225 -17.02 -0.97 24.98
N GLY A 226 -18.28 -0.89 25.39
CA GLY A 226 -18.75 -1.46 26.66
C GLY A 226 -19.22 -2.90 26.48
N PHE A 227 -18.56 -3.83 27.17
CA PHE A 227 -18.93 -5.25 27.18
C PHE A 227 -19.57 -5.62 28.50
N GLY A 228 -20.79 -6.14 28.47
CA GLY A 228 -21.58 -6.55 29.61
C GLY A 228 -23.03 -6.16 29.48
N THR A 229 -23.85 -6.69 30.35
CA THR A 229 -25.29 -6.36 30.45
C THR A 229 -25.56 -5.53 31.68
N ARG A 230 -26.67 -4.78 31.68
CA ARG A 230 -27.12 -4.01 32.85
C ARG A 230 -27.58 -4.92 33.99
N ASP A 231 -28.08 -6.11 33.66
CA ASP A 231 -28.46 -7.10 34.64
C ASP A 231 -27.24 -7.76 35.33
N GLY A 232 -26.12 -7.74 34.58
CA GLY A 232 -24.83 -8.27 35.05
C GLY A 232 -24.65 -9.75 34.84
N GLY A 233 -23.40 -10.20 35.12
CA GLY A 233 -23.01 -11.60 35.04
C GLY A 233 -22.18 -12.03 36.25
N LEU A 234 -22.19 -13.34 36.53
CA LEU A 234 -21.31 -13.92 37.54
C LEU A 234 -19.99 -14.30 36.91
N ILE A 235 -18.89 -14.11 37.64
CA ILE A 235 -17.54 -14.40 37.20
C ILE A 235 -17.23 -15.86 37.54
N PRO A 236 -16.94 -16.76 36.56
CA PRO A 236 -16.54 -18.14 36.84
C PRO A 236 -15.21 -18.18 37.62
N ALA A 237 -15.07 -19.09 38.58
CA ALA A 237 -13.82 -19.36 39.29
C ALA A 237 -13.11 -20.58 38.68
N GLU A 238 -11.75 -20.56 38.64
CA GLU A 238 -10.96 -21.66 38.08
C GLU A 238 -11.15 -22.98 38.77
N GLU A 239 -11.39 -22.96 40.10
CA GLU A 239 -11.62 -24.18 40.92
C GLU A 239 -13.09 -24.68 40.89
N GLY A 240 -13.93 -24.06 40.04
CA GLY A 240 -15.35 -24.31 39.96
C GLY A 240 -16.20 -23.38 40.84
N GLY A 241 -17.43 -23.12 40.44
CA GLY A 241 -18.32 -22.15 41.06
C GLY A 241 -18.06 -20.74 40.58
N TYR A 242 -18.26 -19.75 41.45
CA TYR A 242 -18.17 -18.33 41.11
C TYR A 242 -17.18 -17.59 41.99
N HIS A 243 -16.57 -16.52 41.44
CA HIS A 243 -15.66 -15.67 42.18
C HIS A 243 -16.37 -15.00 43.37
N LYS A 244 -15.69 -14.97 44.51
CA LYS A 244 -16.22 -14.44 45.77
C LYS A 244 -15.36 -13.25 46.21
N ASP A 245 -16.00 -12.29 46.84
CA ASP A 245 -15.33 -11.15 47.46
C ASP A 245 -14.62 -11.59 48.77
N GLN A 246 -13.97 -10.61 49.44
CA GLN A 246 -13.27 -10.84 50.68
C GLN A 246 -14.19 -11.30 51.84
N VAL A 247 -15.50 -11.12 51.74
CA VAL A 247 -16.51 -11.50 52.73
C VAL A 247 -17.14 -12.86 52.40
N GLY A 248 -16.78 -13.45 51.24
CA GLY A 248 -17.30 -14.74 50.77
C GLY A 248 -18.59 -14.65 49.97
N ALA A 249 -19.08 -13.43 49.65
CA ALA A 249 -20.23 -13.22 48.79
C ALA A 249 -19.85 -13.38 47.30
N VAL A 250 -20.76 -13.93 46.49
CA VAL A 250 -20.53 -14.08 45.05
C VAL A 250 -20.55 -12.72 44.40
N VAL A 251 -19.53 -12.44 43.60
CA VAL A 251 -19.38 -11.13 42.88
C VAL A 251 -20.26 -11.14 41.64
N LEU A 252 -21.14 -10.12 41.55
CA LEU A 252 -21.92 -9.78 40.36
C LEU A 252 -21.30 -8.55 39.70
N THR A 253 -20.81 -8.70 38.50
CA THR A 253 -20.29 -7.57 37.68
C THR A 253 -21.31 -7.09 36.67
N LYS A 254 -21.36 -5.78 36.41
CA LYS A 254 -22.30 -5.13 35.48
C LYS A 254 -21.56 -4.20 34.54
N LEU A 255 -22.19 -3.91 33.41
CA LEU A 255 -21.67 -2.86 32.51
C LEU A 255 -21.87 -1.47 33.17
N GLU A 256 -20.77 -0.75 33.43
CA GLU A 256 -20.76 0.64 33.85
C GLU A 256 -20.40 1.57 32.69
N SER A 257 -21.38 1.94 31.90
CA SER A 257 -21.17 2.72 30.68
C SER A 257 -20.74 4.18 30.91
N ALA A 258 -20.95 4.72 32.12
CA ALA A 258 -20.75 6.13 32.42
C ALA A 258 -19.29 6.59 32.23
N THR A 259 -18.32 5.80 32.70
CA THR A 259 -16.89 6.09 32.56
C THR A 259 -16.47 6.07 31.08
N LEU A 260 -16.84 5.01 30.36
CA LEU A 260 -16.51 4.84 28.94
C LEU A 260 -17.15 5.92 28.06
N GLN A 261 -18.42 6.26 28.35
CA GLN A 261 -19.12 7.33 27.63
C GLN A 261 -18.49 8.69 27.91
N SER A 262 -18.12 8.99 29.16
CA SER A 262 -17.46 10.25 29.52
C SER A 262 -16.09 10.39 28.85
N LEU A 263 -15.30 9.30 28.77
CA LEU A 263 -14.02 9.29 28.07
C LEU A 263 -14.20 9.57 26.57
N ALA A 264 -15.13 8.87 25.92
CA ALA A 264 -15.44 9.08 24.50
C ALA A 264 -15.90 10.53 24.22
N ASP A 265 -16.83 11.04 25.01
CA ASP A 265 -17.38 12.39 24.82
C ASP A 265 -16.31 13.48 24.99
N LYS A 266 -15.43 13.35 25.99
CA LYS A 266 -14.37 14.32 26.27
C LYS A 266 -13.25 14.31 25.22
N THR A 267 -13.03 13.21 24.52
CA THR A 267 -12.02 13.08 23.45
C THR A 267 -12.60 13.23 22.05
N GLY A 268 -13.88 13.58 21.92
CA GLY A 268 -14.57 13.72 20.64
C GLY A 268 -14.78 12.41 19.88
N GLY A 269 -14.69 11.28 20.59
CA GLY A 269 -14.89 9.94 20.05
C GLY A 269 -16.32 9.43 20.18
N VAL A 270 -16.48 8.10 20.24
CA VAL A 270 -17.78 7.44 20.26
C VAL A 270 -17.81 6.31 21.28
N PHE A 271 -18.93 6.21 22.03
CA PHE A 271 -19.23 5.05 22.87
C PHE A 271 -20.27 4.15 22.23
N ARG A 272 -20.09 2.82 22.32
CA ARG A 272 -21.11 1.82 21.93
C ARG A 272 -21.13 0.65 22.93
N GLU A 273 -22.32 0.14 23.21
CA GLU A 273 -22.48 -1.13 23.91
C GLU A 273 -22.26 -2.27 22.91
N ALA A 274 -21.34 -3.18 23.23
CA ALA A 274 -20.92 -4.28 22.34
C ALA A 274 -21.64 -5.62 22.67
N ASN A 275 -22.86 -5.54 23.17
CA ASN A 275 -23.71 -6.71 23.47
C ASN A 275 -24.18 -7.43 22.19
N VAL A 276 -24.24 -6.71 21.08
CA VAL A 276 -24.54 -7.19 19.73
C VAL A 276 -23.28 -7.03 18.88
N TRP A 277 -23.24 -7.64 17.69
CA TRP A 277 -22.13 -7.45 16.76
C TRP A 277 -21.93 -5.96 16.43
N VAL A 278 -20.70 -5.50 16.63
CA VAL A 278 -20.30 -4.10 16.35
C VAL A 278 -19.26 -4.11 15.24
N ASP A 279 -19.53 -3.33 14.18
CA ASP A 279 -18.55 -3.07 13.13
C ASP A 279 -17.65 -1.89 13.57
N LEU A 280 -16.48 -2.24 14.10
CA LEU A 280 -15.50 -1.27 14.57
C LEU A 280 -14.93 -0.40 13.44
N ALA A 281 -14.78 -0.94 12.24
CA ALA A 281 -14.26 -0.18 11.12
C ALA A 281 -15.20 0.98 10.77
N SER A 282 -16.52 0.72 10.77
CA SER A 282 -17.52 1.77 10.54
C SER A 282 -17.55 2.81 11.67
N LEU A 283 -17.28 2.42 12.91
CA LEU A 283 -17.19 3.35 14.05
C LEU A 283 -15.98 4.29 13.97
N ILE A 284 -14.84 3.78 13.55
CA ILE A 284 -13.65 4.61 13.30
C ILE A 284 -13.97 5.63 12.19
N GLU A 285 -14.61 5.21 11.10
CA GLU A 285 -15.03 6.13 10.05
C GLU A 285 -16.06 7.17 10.54
N GLU A 286 -17.00 6.78 11.38
CA GLU A 286 -17.96 7.69 12.01
C GLU A 286 -17.26 8.73 12.88
N THR A 287 -16.25 8.28 13.65
CA THR A 287 -15.46 9.14 14.52
C THR A 287 -14.64 10.14 13.69
N VAL A 288 -13.99 9.69 12.60
CA VAL A 288 -13.29 10.56 11.65
C VAL A 288 -14.24 11.63 11.07
N LYS A 289 -15.47 11.27 10.74
CA LYS A 289 -16.46 12.23 10.21
C LYS A 289 -16.95 13.23 11.25
N ARG A 290 -16.97 12.85 12.53
CA ARG A 290 -17.34 13.74 13.66
C ARG A 290 -16.18 14.62 14.11
N GLY A 291 -14.96 14.11 14.05
CA GLY A 291 -13.74 14.86 14.32
C GLY A 291 -13.69 16.05 13.37
N LYS A 292 -13.47 17.23 13.92
CA LYS A 292 -13.51 18.55 13.30
C LYS A 292 -13.22 18.50 11.79
N THR A 293 -14.13 19.04 10.99
CA THR A 293 -13.93 19.64 9.69
C THR A 293 -12.90 20.80 9.80
N GLY A 294 -11.70 20.52 10.27
CA GLY A 294 -10.56 21.39 10.32
C GLY A 294 -9.54 20.87 9.33
N GLU A 295 -9.49 21.54 8.17
CA GLU A 295 -8.47 21.44 7.14
C GLU A 295 -8.02 20.01 6.84
N THR A 296 -8.76 19.39 5.93
CA THR A 296 -8.29 18.21 5.22
C THR A 296 -6.97 18.59 4.54
N GLY A 297 -5.86 18.31 5.20
CA GLY A 297 -4.55 18.34 4.58
C GLY A 297 -4.53 17.29 3.47
N THR A 298 -5.17 17.61 2.36
CA THR A 298 -4.98 16.87 1.12
C THR A 298 -3.55 17.11 0.70
N THR A 299 -2.65 16.21 1.06
CA THR A 299 -1.33 16.17 0.41
C THR A 299 -1.60 15.73 -1.01
N SER A 300 -1.84 16.70 -1.88
CA SER A 300 -1.92 16.46 -3.31
C SER A 300 -0.53 16.07 -3.81
N GLN A 301 -0.27 14.79 -3.93
CA GLN A 301 0.90 14.33 -4.65
C GLN A 301 0.65 14.57 -6.13
N SER A 302 1.36 15.53 -6.72
CA SER A 302 1.35 15.75 -8.16
C SER A 302 2.10 14.59 -8.82
N VAL A 303 1.33 13.70 -9.44
CA VAL A 303 1.89 12.61 -10.25
C VAL A 303 1.92 13.07 -11.70
N HIS A 304 3.11 13.09 -12.31
CA HIS A 304 3.28 13.44 -13.71
C HIS A 304 2.68 12.33 -14.60
N ILE A 305 1.91 12.73 -15.62
CA ILE A 305 1.30 11.79 -16.55
C ILE A 305 2.34 11.33 -17.57
N GLU A 306 2.58 10.03 -17.65
CA GLU A 306 3.41 9.42 -18.67
C GLU A 306 2.65 9.34 -20.01
N ARG A 307 3.20 9.95 -21.06
CA ARG A 307 2.58 9.99 -22.39
C ARG A 307 3.45 9.32 -23.47
N TYR A 308 4.15 8.27 -23.12
CA TYR A 308 5.01 7.52 -24.02
C TYR A 308 4.27 6.95 -25.24
N GLN A 309 2.96 6.71 -25.11
CA GLN A 309 2.11 6.14 -26.18
C GLN A 309 2.08 7.01 -27.45
N ILE A 310 2.14 8.35 -27.30
CA ILE A 310 2.10 9.31 -28.42
C ILE A 310 3.32 9.14 -29.31
N PHE A 311 4.46 8.75 -28.77
CA PHE A 311 5.70 8.52 -29.51
C PHE A 311 5.83 7.06 -29.94
N LEU A 312 5.36 6.10 -29.11
CA LEU A 312 5.47 4.68 -29.38
C LEU A 312 4.65 4.27 -30.61
N ALA A 313 3.39 4.72 -30.72
CA ALA A 313 2.50 4.33 -31.80
C ALA A 313 3.03 4.73 -33.19
N PRO A 314 3.39 6.00 -33.47
CA PRO A 314 3.96 6.36 -34.76
C PRO A 314 5.33 5.73 -35.00
N GLY A 315 6.16 5.52 -33.94
CA GLY A 315 7.45 4.83 -34.04
C GLY A 315 7.31 3.40 -34.55
N LEU A 316 6.43 2.62 -33.96
CA LEU A 316 6.14 1.25 -34.40
C LEU A 316 5.56 1.21 -35.81
N LEU A 317 4.64 2.10 -36.13
CA LEU A 317 4.05 2.17 -37.47
C LEU A 317 5.09 2.46 -38.56
N LEU A 318 6.02 3.37 -38.32
CA LEU A 318 7.11 3.68 -39.24
C LEU A 318 8.06 2.49 -39.43
N ILE A 319 8.37 1.77 -38.37
CA ILE A 319 9.19 0.55 -38.44
C ILE A 319 8.48 -0.54 -39.24
N LEU A 320 7.19 -0.76 -38.99
CA LEU A 320 6.40 -1.75 -39.71
C LEU A 320 6.30 -1.44 -41.21
N ILE A 321 6.07 -0.17 -41.57
CA ILE A 321 6.06 0.28 -42.97
C ILE A 321 7.42 0.05 -43.62
N SER A 322 8.51 0.36 -42.90
CA SER A 322 9.87 0.14 -43.40
C SER A 322 10.12 -1.35 -43.68
N LEU A 323 9.77 -2.23 -42.73
CA LEU A 323 9.92 -3.66 -42.84
C LEU A 323 9.06 -4.23 -43.98
N TYR A 324 7.79 -3.79 -44.06
CA TYR A 324 6.89 -4.20 -45.17
C TYR A 324 7.47 -3.88 -46.54
N ARG A 325 8.13 -2.73 -46.70
CA ARG A 325 8.76 -2.32 -47.98
C ARG A 325 10.05 -3.08 -48.29
N GLU A 326 10.74 -3.61 -47.29
CA GLU A 326 11.98 -4.38 -47.50
C GLU A 326 11.75 -5.89 -47.64
N PHE A 327 10.61 -6.41 -47.16
CA PHE A 327 10.29 -7.84 -47.26
C PHE A 327 9.69 -8.15 -48.65
N PRO A 328 10.39 -8.94 -49.49
CA PRO A 328 9.83 -9.35 -50.78
C PRO A 328 8.78 -10.44 -50.56
N PHE A 329 7.52 -10.05 -50.56
CA PHE A 329 6.38 -11.00 -50.46
C PHE A 329 6.24 -11.92 -51.67
N THR A 330 6.91 -11.62 -52.79
CA THR A 330 6.90 -12.45 -53.98
C THR A 330 8.27 -13.12 -54.17
N PRO A 331 8.38 -14.46 -54.12
CA PRO A 331 9.61 -15.15 -54.49
C PRO A 331 9.89 -14.93 -55.99
N LYS A 332 11.07 -14.37 -56.30
CA LYS A 332 11.50 -14.24 -57.69
C LYS A 332 11.61 -15.63 -58.29
N PRO A 333 10.96 -15.95 -59.44
CA PRO A 333 11.06 -17.24 -60.07
C PRO A 333 12.53 -17.53 -60.42
N ARG A 334 13.01 -18.69 -60.01
CA ARG A 334 14.34 -19.18 -60.38
C ARG A 334 14.29 -19.54 -61.85
N VAL A 335 14.97 -18.79 -62.70
CA VAL A 335 15.17 -19.17 -64.11
C VAL A 335 16.23 -20.27 -64.11
N VAL A 336 15.78 -21.53 -64.26
CA VAL A 336 16.64 -22.67 -64.49
C VAL A 336 17.03 -22.59 -65.95
N ARG A 337 18.29 -22.21 -66.26
CA ARG A 337 18.85 -22.38 -67.61
C ARG A 337 19.09 -23.87 -67.84
N THR A 338 18.23 -24.50 -68.56
CA THR A 338 18.53 -25.83 -69.15
C THR A 338 19.65 -25.65 -70.15
N ARG A 339 20.78 -26.31 -69.90
CA ARG A 339 21.83 -26.50 -70.92
C ARG A 339 21.26 -27.41 -71.99
N THR A 340 21.09 -26.91 -73.20
CA THR A 340 20.88 -27.73 -74.40
C THR A 340 22.08 -28.61 -74.63
N PRO A 341 21.93 -29.92 -74.77
CA PRO A 341 23.09 -30.77 -75.13
C PRO A 341 23.55 -30.41 -76.54
N LEU A 342 24.83 -30.27 -76.71
CA LEU A 342 25.48 -30.17 -78.03
C LEU A 342 25.28 -31.51 -78.71
N THR A 343 24.43 -31.57 -79.75
CA THR A 343 24.40 -32.66 -80.72
C THR A 343 25.56 -32.46 -81.71
N GLN A 344 26.33 -33.53 -81.92
CA GLN A 344 27.37 -33.68 -82.89
C GLN A 344 26.86 -33.49 -84.30
#